data_1b06ea9f36cb10de3f66107deb88e5cc
#
_entry.id   1b06ea9f36cb10de3f66107deb88e5cc
#
_cell.length_a   1.000
_cell.length_b   1.000
_cell.length_c   1.000
_cell.angle_alpha   90.00
_cell.angle_beta   90.00
_cell.angle_gamma   90.00
#
_symmetry.space_group_name_H-M   'P 1'
#
loop_
_entity.id
_entity.type
_entity.pdbx_description
1 polymer ?
#
loop_
_entity_poly.entity_id
_entity_poly.type
_entity_poly.pdbx_seq_one_letter_code
_entity_poly.pdbx_strand_id
1 'polypeptide(L)'
;PERRLFVSVACAAALMVCGAVMMHLDKKPDEATFFAMDCPCTAAVYGGDTEAVKERIKALEKLYSPYEEGLELSRLNESGRLELSEETAQLIEKSIELTKKYGGADISAGAVTELWNVTGEEPRVPEQSEIQTALSTVGYENIKLSGSECVLENGTQIDVGCDGKGF
;
A
#
# COMPACT_ATOMS: atom_id res chain seq x y z
N PRO A 1 -12.69 56.60 30.50
CA PRO A 1 -13.30 55.30 30.85
C PRO A 1 -13.41 54.37 29.67
N GLU A 2 -13.89 54.81 28.53
CA GLU A 2 -14.15 53.99 27.36
C GLU A 2 -12.93 53.28 26.77
N ARG A 3 -11.77 53.95 26.74
CA ARG A 3 -10.52 53.36 26.20
C ARG A 3 -10.02 52.18 27.04
N ARG A 4 -10.21 52.21 28.37
CA ARG A 4 -9.85 51.12 29.25
C ARG A 4 -10.80 49.93 29.06
N LEU A 5 -12.08 50.20 28.88
CA LEU A 5 -13.06 49.15 28.62
C LEU A 5 -12.77 48.42 27.27
N PHE A 6 -12.44 49.20 26.23
CA PHE A 6 -12.10 48.67 24.91
C PHE A 6 -10.86 47.76 24.95
N VAL A 7 -9.81 48.16 25.66
CA VAL A 7 -8.59 47.38 25.85
C VAL A 7 -8.89 46.09 26.65
N SER A 8 -9.70 46.14 27.69
CA SER A 8 -10.08 44.97 28.47
C SER A 8 -10.88 43.96 27.65
N VAL A 9 -11.81 44.42 26.83
CA VAL A 9 -12.62 43.56 25.94
C VAL A 9 -11.73 42.91 24.83
N ALA A 10 -10.80 43.66 24.27
CA ALA A 10 -9.87 43.16 23.26
C ALA A 10 -8.91 42.11 23.85
N CYS A 11 -8.38 42.31 25.06
CA CYS A 11 -7.56 41.34 25.76
C CYS A 11 -8.34 40.05 26.10
N ALA A 12 -9.58 40.16 26.55
CA ALA A 12 -10.43 39.00 26.82
C ALA A 12 -10.75 38.20 25.57
N ALA A 13 -11.04 38.88 24.47
CA ALA A 13 -11.25 38.23 23.16
C ALA A 13 -9.99 37.50 22.65
N ALA A 14 -8.81 38.13 22.78
CA ALA A 14 -7.53 37.52 22.43
C ALA A 14 -7.23 36.28 23.27
N LEU A 15 -7.48 36.31 24.58
CA LEU A 15 -7.32 35.17 25.47
C LEU A 15 -8.29 34.04 25.15
N MET A 16 -9.52 34.33 24.79
CA MET A 16 -10.47 33.30 24.34
C MET A 16 -10.05 32.64 23.01
N VAL A 17 -9.56 33.41 22.06
CA VAL A 17 -9.05 32.89 20.79
C VAL A 17 -7.79 32.04 21.05
N CYS A 18 -6.84 32.51 21.84
CA CYS A 18 -5.65 31.73 22.23
C CYS A 18 -6.03 30.43 22.95
N GLY A 19 -6.98 30.49 23.89
CA GLY A 19 -7.48 29.31 24.59
C GLY A 19 -8.13 28.31 23.65
N ALA A 20 -8.96 28.77 22.70
CA ALA A 20 -9.59 27.90 21.68
C ALA A 20 -8.55 27.26 20.73
N VAL A 21 -7.52 28.03 20.34
CA VAL A 21 -6.40 27.51 19.52
C VAL A 21 -5.60 26.49 20.30
N MET A 22 -5.27 26.74 21.56
CA MET A 22 -4.55 25.76 22.40
C MET A 22 -5.36 24.48 22.61
N MET A 23 -6.66 24.58 22.88
CA MET A 23 -7.55 23.40 22.98
C MET A 23 -7.63 22.61 21.66
N HIS A 24 -7.43 23.26 20.52
CA HIS A 24 -7.41 22.60 19.21
C HIS A 24 -6.07 21.92 18.92
N LEU A 25 -4.98 22.51 19.43
CA LEU A 25 -3.62 21.96 19.31
C LEU A 25 -3.36 20.79 20.26
N ASP A 26 -4.10 20.70 21.37
CA ASP A 26 -3.96 19.65 22.40
C ASP A 26 -4.81 18.38 22.12
N LYS A 27 -5.50 18.33 21.00
CA LYS A 27 -6.24 17.12 20.62
C LYS A 27 -5.26 16.00 20.34
N LYS A 28 -5.33 14.96 21.15
CA LYS A 28 -4.65 13.71 20.84
C LYS A 28 -5.31 13.05 19.62
N PRO A 29 -4.54 12.37 18.79
CA PRO A 29 -5.13 11.55 17.73
C PRO A 29 -5.96 10.42 18.33
N ASP A 30 -6.98 10.01 17.65
CA ASP A 30 -7.61 8.73 17.87
C ASP A 30 -6.69 7.65 17.27
N GLU A 31 -6.35 6.61 18.06
CA GLU A 31 -5.37 5.60 17.68
C GLU A 31 -6.00 4.22 17.65
N ALA A 32 -5.75 3.47 16.58
CA ALA A 32 -6.12 2.07 16.47
C ALA A 32 -4.94 1.23 15.98
N THR A 33 -4.71 0.09 16.64
CA THR A 33 -3.71 -0.90 16.22
C THR A 33 -4.44 -2.13 15.68
N PHE A 34 -4.01 -2.63 14.52
CA PHE A 34 -4.60 -3.77 13.83
C PHE A 34 -3.53 -4.50 13.03
N PHE A 35 -3.85 -5.70 12.53
CA PHE A 35 -2.97 -6.48 11.66
C PHE A 35 -3.49 -6.40 10.23
N ALA A 36 -2.62 -6.02 9.29
CA ALA A 36 -2.90 -6.01 7.86
C ALA A 36 -1.59 -6.06 7.06
N MET A 37 -1.64 -6.54 5.82
CA MET A 37 -0.48 -6.68 4.92
C MET A 37 0.69 -7.43 5.60
N ASP A 38 0.36 -8.49 6.33
CA ASP A 38 1.30 -9.35 7.09
C ASP A 38 2.14 -8.60 8.13
N CYS A 39 1.67 -7.46 8.62
CA CYS A 39 2.37 -6.69 9.64
C CYS A 39 1.42 -5.99 10.62
N PRO A 40 1.89 -5.69 11.85
CA PRO A 40 1.15 -4.81 12.75
C PRO A 40 1.14 -3.39 12.21
N CYS A 41 -0.05 -2.80 12.11
CA CYS A 41 -0.28 -1.43 11.67
C CYS A 41 -0.83 -0.59 12.83
N THR A 42 -0.47 0.69 12.87
CA THR A 42 -1.08 1.66 13.79
C THR A 42 -1.54 2.87 12.97
N ALA A 43 -2.83 3.19 13.08
CA ALA A 43 -3.39 4.42 12.53
C ALA A 43 -3.58 5.45 13.65
N ALA A 44 -3.14 6.68 13.42
CA ALA A 44 -3.35 7.83 14.30
C ALA A 44 -4.01 8.96 13.51
N VAL A 45 -5.26 9.31 13.86
CA VAL A 45 -6.08 10.24 13.09
C VAL A 45 -6.57 11.39 13.95
N TYR A 46 -6.29 12.62 13.54
CA TYR A 46 -6.77 13.82 14.21
C TYR A 46 -8.16 14.23 13.71
N GLY A 47 -9.18 14.01 14.54
CA GLY A 47 -10.55 14.39 14.23
C GLY A 47 -11.18 13.61 13.09
N GLY A 48 -10.73 12.37 12.87
CA GLY A 48 -11.19 11.44 11.85
C GLY A 48 -11.63 10.10 12.43
N ASP A 49 -11.74 9.12 11.57
CA ASP A 49 -12.20 7.76 11.86
C ASP A 49 -11.07 6.77 11.57
N THR A 50 -10.50 6.19 12.63
CA THR A 50 -9.45 5.15 12.51
C THR A 50 -9.98 3.85 11.93
N GLU A 51 -11.26 3.53 12.09
CA GLU A 51 -11.86 2.34 11.51
C GLU A 51 -11.94 2.46 9.98
N ALA A 52 -12.29 3.65 9.46
CA ALA A 52 -12.28 3.89 8.02
C ALA A 52 -10.87 3.70 7.41
N VAL A 53 -9.81 4.12 8.11
CA VAL A 53 -8.42 3.89 7.68
C VAL A 53 -8.10 2.40 7.66
N LYS A 54 -8.44 1.68 8.72
CA LYS A 54 -8.24 0.23 8.82
C LYS A 54 -8.99 -0.53 7.72
N GLU A 55 -10.25 -0.18 7.48
CA GLU A 55 -11.07 -0.77 6.41
C GLU A 55 -10.45 -0.55 5.03
N ARG A 56 -9.93 0.66 4.78
CA ARG A 56 -9.25 0.98 3.53
C ARG A 56 -7.98 0.17 3.34
N ILE A 57 -7.13 0.04 4.37
CA ILE A 57 -5.91 -0.76 4.30
C ILE A 57 -6.23 -2.23 4.04
N LYS A 58 -7.26 -2.79 4.70
CA LYS A 58 -7.71 -4.16 4.44
C LYS A 58 -8.30 -4.37 3.04
N ALA A 59 -8.95 -3.36 2.48
CA ALA A 59 -9.42 -3.42 1.11
C ALA A 59 -8.25 -3.46 0.11
N LEU A 60 -7.21 -2.67 0.34
CA LEU A 60 -5.98 -2.69 -0.46
C LEU A 60 -5.21 -4.01 -0.31
N GLU A 61 -5.15 -4.57 0.90
CA GLU A 61 -4.55 -5.90 1.14
C GLU A 61 -5.17 -6.96 0.24
N LYS A 62 -6.50 -7.01 0.16
CA LYS A 62 -7.21 -7.94 -0.73
C LYS A 62 -6.95 -7.65 -2.20
N LEU A 63 -6.88 -6.39 -2.58
CA LEU A 63 -6.64 -6.00 -3.97
C LEU A 63 -5.23 -6.40 -4.45
N TYR A 64 -4.25 -6.32 -3.55
CA TYR A 64 -2.83 -6.50 -3.86
C TYR A 64 -2.26 -7.87 -3.47
N SER A 65 -3.07 -8.76 -2.90
CA SER A 65 -2.62 -10.12 -2.57
C SER A 65 -2.46 -10.98 -3.83
N PRO A 66 -1.28 -11.51 -4.11
CA PRO A 66 -1.08 -12.45 -5.22
C PRO A 66 -1.37 -13.89 -4.80
N TYR A 67 -1.56 -14.17 -3.50
CA TYR A 67 -1.61 -15.51 -2.92
C TYR A 67 -3.02 -16.00 -2.61
N GLU A 68 -3.97 -15.09 -2.44
CA GLU A 68 -5.36 -15.44 -2.10
C GLU A 68 -6.16 -15.69 -3.38
N GLU A 69 -6.65 -16.93 -3.54
CA GLU A 69 -7.36 -17.39 -4.74
C GLU A 69 -8.57 -16.51 -5.08
N GLY A 70 -8.71 -16.17 -6.35
CA GLY A 70 -9.83 -15.38 -6.88
C GLY A 70 -9.69 -13.87 -6.74
N LEU A 71 -8.67 -13.37 -6.05
CA LEU A 71 -8.36 -11.95 -5.99
C LEU A 71 -7.69 -11.45 -7.29
N GLU A 72 -7.63 -10.15 -7.46
CA GLU A 72 -7.27 -9.56 -8.76
C GLU A 72 -5.86 -9.94 -9.22
N LEU A 73 -4.85 -9.84 -8.36
CA LEU A 73 -3.47 -10.21 -8.71
C LEU A 73 -3.29 -11.73 -8.86
N SER A 74 -3.94 -12.55 -8.03
CA SER A 74 -3.87 -14.00 -8.20
C SER A 74 -4.46 -14.44 -9.54
N ARG A 75 -5.61 -13.88 -9.92
CA ARG A 75 -6.24 -14.11 -11.22
C ARG A 75 -5.36 -13.67 -12.39
N LEU A 76 -4.67 -12.54 -12.27
CA LEU A 76 -3.72 -12.08 -13.27
C LEU A 76 -2.56 -13.07 -13.42
N ASN A 77 -1.97 -13.50 -12.29
CA ASN A 77 -0.88 -14.48 -12.28
C ASN A 77 -1.30 -15.84 -12.87
N GLU A 78 -2.51 -16.31 -12.57
CA GLU A 78 -3.05 -17.57 -13.08
C GLU A 78 -3.36 -17.51 -14.58
N SER A 79 -4.01 -16.43 -15.04
CA SER A 79 -4.49 -16.33 -16.43
C SER A 79 -3.45 -15.75 -17.39
N GLY A 80 -2.43 -15.06 -16.87
CA GLY A 80 -1.46 -14.30 -17.66
C GLY A 80 -2.04 -13.07 -18.36
N ARG A 81 -3.34 -12.80 -18.23
CA ARG A 81 -4.02 -11.64 -18.82
C ARG A 81 -5.29 -11.29 -18.05
N LEU A 82 -5.45 -10.03 -17.69
CA LEU A 82 -6.63 -9.55 -16.97
C LEU A 82 -6.88 -8.07 -17.27
N GLU A 83 -8.16 -7.68 -17.24
CA GLU A 83 -8.55 -6.29 -17.13
C GLU A 83 -8.58 -5.91 -15.63
N LEU A 84 -7.73 -4.97 -15.24
CA LEU A 84 -7.47 -4.58 -13.86
C LEU A 84 -8.37 -3.43 -13.42
N SER A 85 -8.58 -3.31 -12.11
CA SER A 85 -9.07 -2.08 -11.51
C SER A 85 -8.09 -0.93 -11.77
N GLU A 86 -8.59 0.29 -11.76
CA GLU A 86 -7.76 1.48 -11.95
C GLU A 86 -6.62 1.57 -10.91
N GLU A 87 -6.91 1.22 -9.65
CA GLU A 87 -5.91 1.25 -8.57
C GLU A 87 -4.77 0.25 -8.80
N THR A 88 -5.09 -0.99 -9.19
CA THR A 88 -4.06 -2.00 -9.47
C THR A 88 -3.24 -1.64 -10.71
N ALA A 89 -3.88 -1.12 -11.76
CA ALA A 89 -3.18 -0.66 -12.95
C ALA A 89 -2.20 0.48 -12.64
N GLN A 90 -2.61 1.47 -11.84
CA GLN A 90 -1.76 2.57 -11.38
C GLN A 90 -0.58 2.09 -10.53
N LEU A 91 -0.81 1.13 -9.62
CA LEU A 91 0.27 0.54 -8.83
C LEU A 91 1.30 -0.15 -9.73
N ILE A 92 0.86 -1.01 -10.65
CA ILE A 92 1.76 -1.72 -11.57
C ILE A 92 2.55 -0.73 -12.45
N GLU A 93 1.88 0.28 -13.02
CA GLU A 93 2.54 1.31 -13.82
C GLU A 93 3.63 2.03 -13.01
N LYS A 94 3.29 2.41 -11.77
CA LYS A 94 4.23 3.09 -10.88
C LYS A 94 5.41 2.23 -10.48
N SER A 95 5.18 0.97 -10.18
CA SER A 95 6.23 0.01 -9.84
C SER A 95 7.20 -0.21 -11.02
N ILE A 96 6.67 -0.33 -12.24
CA ILE A 96 7.49 -0.41 -13.46
C ILE A 96 8.34 0.86 -13.64
N GLU A 97 7.78 2.05 -13.41
CA GLU A 97 8.54 3.31 -13.47
C GLU A 97 9.68 3.34 -12.44
N LEU A 98 9.41 2.91 -11.21
CA LEU A 98 10.40 2.86 -10.12
C LEU A 98 11.53 1.89 -10.46
N THR A 99 11.19 0.69 -10.94
CA THR A 99 12.17 -0.31 -11.38
C THR A 99 13.07 0.23 -12.50
N LYS A 100 12.47 0.88 -13.52
CA LYS A 100 13.23 1.51 -14.64
C LYS A 100 14.17 2.59 -14.16
N LYS A 101 13.74 3.39 -13.19
CA LYS A 101 14.49 4.58 -12.76
C LYS A 101 15.60 4.27 -11.77
N TYR A 102 15.35 3.36 -10.85
CA TYR A 102 16.22 3.14 -9.70
C TYR A 102 16.85 1.75 -9.68
N GLY A 103 16.26 0.78 -10.36
CA GLY A 103 16.58 -0.64 -10.18
C GLY A 103 16.17 -1.15 -8.79
N GLY A 104 16.41 -2.39 -8.51
CA GLY A 104 16.27 -2.96 -7.18
C GLY A 104 14.95 -3.70 -6.95
N ALA A 105 13.85 -3.02 -6.71
CA ALA A 105 12.55 -3.68 -6.54
C ALA A 105 11.91 -3.94 -7.92
N ASP A 106 11.67 -5.21 -8.24
CA ASP A 106 11.00 -5.60 -9.49
C ASP A 106 9.81 -6.49 -9.16
N ILE A 107 8.60 -5.97 -9.38
CA ILE A 107 7.35 -6.68 -9.12
C ILE A 107 7.16 -7.95 -9.95
N SER A 108 7.96 -8.15 -10.98
CA SER A 108 7.94 -9.38 -11.80
C SER A 108 8.59 -10.60 -11.13
N ALA A 109 9.09 -10.44 -9.90
CA ALA A 109 9.75 -11.48 -9.14
C ALA A 109 8.80 -12.47 -8.43
N GLY A 110 7.49 -12.42 -8.68
CA GLY A 110 6.48 -13.24 -8.02
C GLY A 110 6.80 -14.74 -8.03
N ALA A 111 7.17 -15.29 -9.19
CA ALA A 111 7.56 -16.71 -9.31
C ALA A 111 8.79 -17.07 -8.44
N VAL A 112 9.67 -16.12 -8.17
CA VAL A 112 10.83 -16.33 -7.29
C VAL A 112 10.40 -16.30 -5.83
N THR A 113 9.62 -15.28 -5.42
CA THR A 113 9.18 -15.12 -4.02
C THR A 113 8.31 -16.30 -3.56
N GLU A 114 7.46 -16.83 -4.44
CA GLU A 114 6.58 -17.96 -4.16
C GLU A 114 7.34 -19.26 -3.83
N LEU A 115 8.55 -19.45 -4.36
CA LEU A 115 9.33 -20.68 -4.13
C LEU A 115 9.61 -20.96 -2.65
N TRP A 116 9.78 -19.93 -1.83
CA TRP A 116 10.04 -20.09 -0.39
C TRP A 116 8.78 -20.38 0.42
N ASN A 117 7.61 -20.09 -0.11
CA ASN A 117 6.32 -20.31 0.56
C ASN A 117 6.30 -19.81 2.02
N VAL A 118 6.88 -18.62 2.26
CA VAL A 118 7.15 -18.10 3.61
C VAL A 118 5.88 -17.92 4.43
N THR A 119 4.78 -17.53 3.79
CA THR A 119 3.46 -17.30 4.41
C THR A 119 2.53 -18.51 4.29
N GLY A 120 2.95 -19.56 3.58
CA GLY A 120 2.17 -20.78 3.40
C GLY A 120 2.31 -21.76 4.54
N GLU A 121 1.60 -22.91 4.42
CA GLU A 121 1.59 -23.94 5.46
C GLU A 121 2.94 -24.68 5.60
N GLU A 122 3.70 -24.80 4.50
CA GLU A 122 5.00 -25.51 4.45
C GLU A 122 6.10 -24.62 3.87
N PRO A 123 6.69 -23.69 4.65
CA PRO A 123 7.85 -22.92 4.22
C PRO A 123 9.03 -23.83 3.89
N ARG A 124 9.76 -23.54 2.81
CA ARG A 124 10.88 -24.37 2.36
C ARG A 124 12.05 -23.53 1.85
N VAL A 125 13.21 -24.16 1.73
CA VAL A 125 14.33 -23.62 0.97
C VAL A 125 14.30 -24.26 -0.41
N PRO A 126 14.13 -23.50 -1.50
CA PRO A 126 14.08 -24.05 -2.84
C PRO A 126 15.44 -24.53 -3.32
N GLU A 127 15.43 -25.48 -4.26
CA GLU A 127 16.64 -25.95 -4.93
C GLU A 127 17.18 -24.88 -5.90
N GLN A 128 18.50 -24.89 -6.10
CA GLN A 128 19.15 -23.88 -6.97
C GLN A 128 18.60 -23.90 -8.41
N SER A 129 18.21 -25.07 -8.91
CA SER A 129 17.61 -25.23 -10.24
C SER A 129 16.23 -24.58 -10.34
N GLU A 130 15.41 -24.68 -9.28
CA GLU A 130 14.11 -24.02 -9.20
C GLU A 130 14.27 -22.49 -9.24
N ILE A 131 15.23 -21.98 -8.44
CA ILE A 131 15.57 -20.55 -8.40
C ILE A 131 15.99 -20.06 -9.79
N GLN A 132 16.88 -20.78 -10.48
CA GLN A 132 17.32 -20.39 -11.83
C GLN A 132 16.18 -20.38 -12.84
N THR A 133 15.28 -21.36 -12.76
CA THR A 133 14.09 -21.42 -13.63
C THR A 133 13.17 -20.23 -13.38
N ALA A 134 12.85 -19.92 -12.12
CA ALA A 134 12.01 -18.78 -11.76
C ALA A 134 12.67 -17.43 -12.15
N LEU A 135 13.98 -17.28 -11.94
CA LEU A 135 14.71 -16.09 -12.36
C LEU A 135 14.65 -15.84 -13.88
N SER A 136 14.49 -16.89 -14.69
CA SER A 136 14.39 -16.73 -16.14
C SER A 136 13.08 -16.06 -16.59
N THR A 137 12.07 -15.98 -15.72
CA THR A 137 10.78 -15.32 -16.00
C THR A 137 10.74 -13.88 -15.48
N VAL A 138 11.73 -13.47 -14.67
CA VAL A 138 11.79 -12.13 -14.08
C VAL A 138 12.21 -11.10 -15.11
N GLY A 139 11.51 -9.98 -15.11
CA GLY A 139 11.79 -8.81 -15.95
C GLY A 139 10.52 -7.99 -16.12
N TYR A 140 10.54 -6.75 -15.64
CA TYR A 140 9.40 -5.82 -15.79
C TYR A 140 8.98 -5.64 -17.27
N GLU A 141 9.89 -5.88 -18.20
CA GLU A 141 9.62 -5.83 -19.63
C GLU A 141 8.61 -6.87 -20.10
N ASN A 142 8.42 -7.95 -19.33
CA ASN A 142 7.41 -8.98 -19.58
C ASN A 142 5.99 -8.55 -19.13
N ILE A 143 5.87 -7.43 -18.43
CA ILE A 143 4.58 -6.87 -18.00
C ILE A 143 4.14 -5.84 -19.04
N LYS A 144 3.08 -6.14 -19.76
CA LYS A 144 2.49 -5.25 -20.79
C LYS A 144 1.21 -4.66 -20.25
N LEU A 145 1.24 -3.38 -19.92
CA LEU A 145 0.09 -2.63 -19.43
C LEU A 145 -0.37 -1.64 -20.51
N SER A 146 -1.66 -1.68 -20.85
CA SER A 146 -2.31 -0.77 -21.80
C SER A 146 -3.66 -0.33 -21.25
N GLY A 147 -3.71 0.85 -20.61
CA GLY A 147 -4.88 1.26 -19.84
C GLY A 147 -5.09 0.30 -18.67
N SER A 148 -6.25 -0.34 -18.60
CA SER A 148 -6.57 -1.37 -17.58
C SER A 148 -6.16 -2.79 -17.98
N GLU A 149 -5.86 -3.03 -19.24
CA GLU A 149 -5.48 -4.37 -19.69
C GLU A 149 -4.02 -4.67 -19.39
N CYS A 150 -3.78 -5.72 -18.60
CA CYS A 150 -2.46 -6.24 -18.26
C CYS A 150 -2.24 -7.62 -18.86
N VAL A 151 -1.08 -7.82 -19.49
CA VAL A 151 -0.64 -9.11 -20.02
C VAL A 151 0.73 -9.44 -19.47
N LEU A 152 0.86 -10.64 -18.90
CA LEU A 152 2.12 -11.20 -18.43
C LEU A 152 2.68 -12.13 -19.50
N GLU A 153 3.86 -11.83 -19.97
CA GLU A 153 4.58 -12.65 -20.97
C GLU A 153 5.61 -13.54 -20.28
N ASN A 154 6.09 -14.54 -20.98
CA ASN A 154 7.22 -15.38 -20.57
C ASN A 154 7.06 -16.13 -19.22
N GLY A 155 5.81 -16.35 -18.76
CA GLY A 155 5.55 -16.98 -17.46
C GLY A 155 5.85 -16.09 -16.25
N THR A 156 5.96 -14.78 -16.47
CA THR A 156 6.14 -13.80 -15.39
C THR A 156 4.95 -13.84 -14.43
N GLN A 157 5.23 -13.73 -13.15
CA GLN A 157 4.24 -13.54 -12.08
C GLN A 157 4.55 -12.26 -11.31
N ILE A 158 3.49 -11.57 -10.90
CA ILE A 158 3.59 -10.30 -10.16
C ILE A 158 3.46 -10.55 -8.66
N ASP A 159 4.36 -9.92 -7.90
CA ASP A 159 4.27 -9.73 -6.46
C ASP A 159 4.58 -8.25 -6.15
N VAL A 160 3.59 -7.54 -5.62
CA VAL A 160 3.70 -6.11 -5.29
C VAL A 160 4.09 -5.86 -3.83
N GLY A 161 4.52 -6.87 -3.09
CA GLY A 161 4.87 -6.76 -1.67
C GLY A 161 5.97 -5.74 -1.37
N CYS A 162 6.84 -5.45 -2.34
CA CYS A 162 7.89 -4.43 -2.22
C CYS A 162 7.36 -2.98 -2.33
N ASP A 163 6.29 -2.74 -3.09
CA ASP A 163 5.79 -1.41 -3.43
C ASP A 163 4.41 -1.11 -2.83
N GLY A 164 3.54 -2.11 -2.71
CA GLY A 164 2.14 -1.96 -2.31
C GLY A 164 1.91 -1.33 -0.93
N LYS A 165 2.87 -1.46 0.00
CA LYS A 165 2.78 -0.81 1.31
C LYS A 165 3.07 0.69 1.26
N GLY A 166 3.76 1.15 0.23
CA GLY A 166 4.16 2.55 0.05
C GLY A 166 3.30 3.33 -0.94
N PHE A 167 2.48 2.64 -1.71
CA PHE A 167 1.57 3.23 -2.69
C PHE A 167 0.31 3.76 -2.03
#